data_cfa4216abc97b94cafc64faf7005b264
#
_entry.id   cfa4216abc97b94cafc64faf7005b264
#
_cell.length_a   1.000
_cell.length_b   1.000
_cell.length_c   1.000
_cell.angle_alpha   90.00
_cell.angle_beta   90.00
_cell.angle_gamma   90.00
#
_symmetry.space_group_name_H-M   'P 1'
#
loop_
_entity.id
_entity.type
_entity.pdbx_description
1 polymer ?
#
loop_
_entity_poly.entity_id
_entity_poly.type
_entity_poly.pdbx_seq_one_letter_code
_entity_poly.pdbx_strand_id
1 'polypeptide(L)'
;MTEDARRVQRIYLLLTLLTTLAASFIWGINTLFLLDAGLSNTEAFAANAFFTVGQVLFEVPTGVVADTRGRRFSFLLGAGTLLLSTLLYLVMWQVHAPLFGWAVASILLGLGFTFFSGATEAWLVDALTATNFSGSLESVFGRAQTVGGAAMLFGSVAGGFIAQATNLGVPYLVRAAMLGVTLIVAWWFMHDLGFTPAREASPVAAVRTVVRGAVDGGFRNPPVRWLMLASPFTFGVGIYAFYATQPYLLELYGDETAYGIAGLAAALIAGAQIIGGLLVSRVRRLFRRRTQALILGGFLNVALLVAIGLVNSFIVALVLLALWALIFAFEAPIRQAFINGLIPSEQRATVLSFDALLGSAGGVVAQPALGRSADVFGYPASYVVSGIVQALAIPFAFLARRENAPSDPIDDGTEPAQPPSAAG
;
A
#
# COMPACT_ATOMS: atom_id res chain seq x y z
N MET A 1 -33.69 2.29 -4.22
CA MET A 1 -32.68 1.73 -3.32
C MET A 1 -33.37 1.29 -2.05
N THR A 2 -33.30 0.01 -1.71
CA THR A 2 -33.90 -0.58 -0.52
C THR A 2 -33.29 -0.02 0.76
N GLU A 3 -34.00 -0.11 1.90
CA GLU A 3 -33.47 0.34 3.19
C GLU A 3 -32.28 -0.53 3.63
N ASP A 4 -32.35 -1.83 3.35
CA ASP A 4 -31.27 -2.78 3.64
C ASP A 4 -29.99 -2.47 2.85
N ALA A 5 -30.10 -2.16 1.56
CA ALA A 5 -28.94 -1.75 0.75
C ALA A 5 -28.30 -0.45 1.27
N ARG A 6 -29.09 0.51 1.76
CA ARG A 6 -28.58 1.73 2.42
C ARG A 6 -27.84 1.40 3.73
N ARG A 7 -28.38 0.47 4.50
CA ARG A 7 -27.77 0.00 5.76
C ARG A 7 -26.40 -0.66 5.48
N VAL A 8 -26.34 -1.56 4.49
CA VAL A 8 -25.07 -2.20 4.05
C VAL A 8 -24.01 -1.16 3.67
N GLN A 9 -24.37 -0.16 2.84
CA GLN A 9 -23.44 0.91 2.47
C GLN A 9 -22.94 1.71 3.67
N ARG A 10 -23.83 2.07 4.61
CA ARG A 10 -23.44 2.81 5.82
C ARG A 10 -22.46 2.00 6.69
N ILE A 11 -22.72 0.70 6.85
CA ILE A 11 -21.83 -0.19 7.60
C ILE A 11 -20.47 -0.26 6.92
N TYR A 12 -20.43 -0.45 5.60
CA TYR A 12 -19.18 -0.48 4.83
C TYR A 12 -18.36 0.81 4.99
N LEU A 13 -19.00 1.98 4.82
CA LEU A 13 -18.35 3.27 4.99
C LEU A 13 -17.87 3.49 6.42
N LEU A 14 -18.64 3.07 7.42
CA LEU A 14 -18.24 3.14 8.83
C LEU A 14 -17.04 2.24 9.12
N LEU A 15 -17.04 0.99 8.64
CA LEU A 15 -15.91 0.09 8.79
C LEU A 15 -14.65 0.63 8.09
N THR A 16 -14.80 1.16 6.86
CA THR A 16 -13.71 1.83 6.14
C THR A 16 -13.16 3.01 6.94
N LEU A 17 -14.03 3.87 7.49
CA LEU A 17 -13.62 4.99 8.33
C LEU A 17 -12.82 4.52 9.55
N LEU A 18 -13.36 3.56 10.31
CA LEU A 18 -12.75 3.09 11.56
C LEU A 18 -11.41 2.39 11.32
N THR A 19 -11.33 1.51 10.32
CA THR A 19 -10.08 0.79 9.98
C THR A 19 -9.01 1.75 9.47
N THR A 20 -9.38 2.72 8.63
CA THR A 20 -8.44 3.70 8.09
C THR A 20 -7.96 4.65 9.19
N LEU A 21 -8.85 5.14 10.06
CA LEU A 21 -8.46 5.95 11.22
C LEU A 21 -7.49 5.19 12.13
N ALA A 22 -7.81 3.93 12.46
CA ALA A 22 -6.92 3.10 13.28
C ALA A 22 -5.52 2.97 12.65
N ALA A 23 -5.41 2.85 11.32
CA ALA A 23 -4.13 2.78 10.64
C ALA A 23 -3.42 4.15 10.62
N SER A 24 -4.15 5.22 10.35
CA SER A 24 -3.58 6.54 10.08
C SER A 24 -3.01 7.25 11.31
N PHE A 25 -3.52 6.98 12.52
CA PHE A 25 -2.97 7.56 13.75
C PHE A 25 -1.50 7.26 13.98
N ILE A 26 -1.01 6.13 13.48
CA ILE A 26 0.40 5.74 13.64
C ILE A 26 1.21 5.90 12.34
N TRP A 27 0.57 6.12 11.21
CA TRP A 27 1.21 6.05 9.90
C TRP A 27 2.33 7.08 9.71
N GLY A 28 2.13 8.30 10.23
CA GLY A 28 3.11 9.39 10.16
C GLY A 28 4.23 9.34 11.21
N ILE A 29 4.16 8.40 12.18
CA ILE A 29 5.09 8.35 13.33
C ILE A 29 5.65 6.96 13.59
N ASN A 30 5.34 5.97 12.75
CA ASN A 30 5.70 4.57 13.01
C ASN A 30 7.22 4.37 13.12
N THR A 31 8.02 4.97 12.24
CA THR A 31 9.48 4.86 12.31
C THR A 31 10.03 5.53 13.57
N LEU A 32 9.49 6.70 13.94
CA LEU A 32 9.88 7.42 15.15
C LEU A 32 9.58 6.59 16.40
N PHE A 33 8.44 5.91 16.45
CA PHE A 33 8.10 5.01 17.55
C PHE A 33 9.06 3.83 17.69
N LEU A 34 9.51 3.26 16.57
CA LEU A 34 10.47 2.16 16.58
C LEU A 34 11.86 2.64 17.04
N LEU A 35 12.29 3.82 16.60
CA LEU A 35 13.54 4.41 17.03
C LEU A 35 13.53 4.81 18.52
N ASP A 36 12.42 5.37 18.99
CA ASP A 36 12.22 5.71 20.42
C ASP A 36 12.22 4.46 21.33
N ALA A 37 11.84 3.30 20.79
CA ALA A 37 11.97 2.01 21.45
C ALA A 37 13.44 1.54 21.62
N GLY A 38 14.41 2.27 21.07
CA GLY A 38 15.85 1.96 21.12
C GLY A 38 16.37 1.14 19.96
N LEU A 39 15.56 0.92 18.91
CA LEU A 39 16.03 0.25 17.69
C LEU A 39 16.92 1.19 16.86
N SER A 40 17.97 0.64 16.25
CA SER A 40 18.73 1.32 15.19
C SER A 40 17.84 1.50 13.93
N ASN A 41 18.27 2.35 12.99
CA ASN A 41 17.57 2.47 11.70
C ASN A 41 17.50 1.11 10.99
N THR A 42 18.57 0.35 10.96
CA THR A 42 18.58 -1.01 10.38
C THR A 42 17.48 -1.86 11.00
N GLU A 43 17.35 -1.87 12.32
CA GLU A 43 16.37 -2.69 13.04
C GLU A 43 14.94 -2.17 12.87
N ALA A 44 14.73 -0.86 12.91
CA ALA A 44 13.40 -0.25 12.69
C ALA A 44 12.88 -0.55 11.28
N PHE A 45 13.70 -0.41 10.26
CA PHE A 45 13.35 -0.77 8.90
C PHE A 45 13.25 -2.29 8.68
N ALA A 46 14.02 -3.10 9.42
CA ALA A 46 13.83 -4.55 9.43
C ALA A 46 12.47 -4.94 10.06
N ALA A 47 12.04 -4.28 11.13
CA ALA A 47 10.72 -4.49 11.72
C ALA A 47 9.61 -4.18 10.70
N ASN A 48 9.71 -3.07 9.94
CA ASN A 48 8.80 -2.77 8.84
C ASN A 48 8.88 -3.81 7.70
N ALA A 49 10.07 -4.36 7.41
CA ALA A 49 10.24 -5.44 6.45
C ALA A 49 9.52 -6.73 6.91
N PHE A 50 9.55 -7.07 8.19
CA PHE A 50 8.81 -8.21 8.75
C PHE A 50 7.30 -8.04 8.65
N PHE A 51 6.77 -6.82 8.72
CA PHE A 51 5.37 -6.54 8.38
C PHE A 51 5.05 -6.95 6.93
N THR A 52 5.91 -6.57 5.99
CA THR A 52 5.77 -6.95 4.58
C THR A 52 5.89 -8.47 4.37
N VAL A 53 6.81 -9.13 5.10
CA VAL A 53 6.91 -10.60 5.11
C VAL A 53 5.60 -11.23 5.57
N GLY A 54 5.00 -10.71 6.65
CA GLY A 54 3.70 -11.18 7.14
C GLY A 54 2.60 -11.05 6.07
N GLN A 55 2.53 -9.91 5.38
CA GLN A 55 1.57 -9.75 4.29
C GLN A 55 1.79 -10.78 3.18
N VAL A 56 3.02 -10.93 2.69
CA VAL A 56 3.35 -11.88 1.61
C VAL A 56 3.01 -13.32 1.98
N LEU A 57 3.34 -13.76 3.18
CA LEU A 57 3.13 -15.13 3.62
C LEU A 57 1.65 -15.49 3.81
N PHE A 58 0.85 -14.53 4.28
CA PHE A 58 -0.52 -14.81 4.71
C PHE A 58 -1.61 -14.33 3.75
N GLU A 59 -1.29 -13.57 2.69
CA GLU A 59 -2.27 -13.06 1.72
C GLU A 59 -3.15 -14.18 1.14
N VAL A 60 -2.54 -15.26 0.65
CA VAL A 60 -3.30 -16.37 0.07
C VAL A 60 -4.03 -17.21 1.13
N PRO A 61 -3.41 -17.62 2.25
CA PRO A 61 -4.10 -18.34 3.32
C PRO A 61 -5.33 -17.61 3.88
N THR A 62 -5.22 -16.31 4.10
CA THR A 62 -6.35 -15.52 4.65
C THR A 62 -7.47 -15.33 3.64
N GLY A 63 -7.15 -15.21 2.35
CA GLY A 63 -8.13 -15.23 1.27
C GLY A 63 -8.96 -16.52 1.28
N VAL A 64 -8.31 -17.68 1.43
CA VAL A 64 -9.01 -18.98 1.54
C VAL A 64 -9.93 -18.99 2.78
N VAL A 65 -9.50 -18.44 3.91
CA VAL A 65 -10.35 -18.34 5.11
C VAL A 65 -11.59 -17.48 4.82
N ALA A 66 -11.43 -16.34 4.15
CA ALA A 66 -12.53 -15.46 3.79
C ALA A 66 -13.53 -16.14 2.85
N ASP A 67 -13.04 -16.94 1.88
CA ASP A 67 -13.87 -17.64 0.89
C ASP A 67 -14.59 -18.88 1.46
N THR A 68 -14.03 -19.52 2.49
CA THR A 68 -14.58 -20.76 3.04
C THR A 68 -15.38 -20.56 4.33
N ARG A 69 -14.93 -19.66 5.23
CA ARG A 69 -15.55 -19.45 6.54
C ARG A 69 -16.41 -18.19 6.64
N GLY A 70 -16.37 -17.33 5.62
CA GLY A 70 -17.16 -16.11 5.55
C GLY A 70 -16.35 -14.83 5.68
N ARG A 71 -16.86 -13.79 5.05
CA ARG A 71 -16.21 -12.47 4.99
C ARG A 71 -16.18 -11.79 6.36
N ARG A 72 -17.29 -11.90 7.11
CA ARG A 72 -17.39 -11.41 8.50
C ARG A 72 -16.37 -12.07 9.40
N PHE A 73 -16.24 -13.41 9.32
CA PHE A 73 -15.28 -14.15 10.14
C PHE A 73 -13.85 -13.68 9.88
N SER A 74 -13.47 -13.54 8.59
CA SER A 74 -12.17 -13.00 8.20
C SER A 74 -11.95 -11.60 8.76
N PHE A 75 -12.91 -10.69 8.61
CA PHE A 75 -12.81 -9.32 9.11
C PHE A 75 -12.60 -9.25 10.63
N LEU A 76 -13.37 -10.06 11.39
CA LEU A 76 -13.24 -10.12 12.85
C LEU A 76 -11.86 -10.65 13.28
N LEU A 77 -11.34 -11.69 12.59
CA LEU A 77 -9.97 -12.18 12.83
C LEU A 77 -8.95 -11.09 12.53
N GLY A 78 -9.11 -10.35 11.41
CA GLY A 78 -8.25 -9.24 11.06
C GLY A 78 -8.22 -8.16 12.13
N ALA A 79 -9.39 -7.68 12.57
CA ALA A 79 -9.49 -6.65 13.61
C ALA A 79 -8.89 -7.12 14.94
N GLY A 80 -9.16 -8.37 15.35
CA GLY A 80 -8.58 -8.96 16.55
C GLY A 80 -7.07 -9.12 16.48
N THR A 81 -6.55 -9.58 15.35
CA THR A 81 -5.10 -9.75 15.11
C THR A 81 -4.37 -8.39 15.09
N LEU A 82 -4.96 -7.37 14.46
CA LEU A 82 -4.41 -6.02 14.46
C LEU A 82 -4.41 -5.40 15.87
N LEU A 83 -5.48 -5.62 16.64
CA LEU A 83 -5.54 -5.18 18.03
C LEU A 83 -4.44 -5.86 18.85
N LEU A 84 -4.32 -7.18 18.76
CA LEU A 84 -3.28 -7.94 19.46
C LEU A 84 -1.87 -7.46 19.06
N SER A 85 -1.60 -7.33 17.78
CA SER A 85 -0.31 -6.81 17.28
C SER A 85 -0.03 -5.40 17.82
N THR A 86 -1.04 -4.52 17.83
CA THR A 86 -0.88 -3.15 18.37
C THR A 86 -0.54 -3.15 19.86
N LEU A 87 -1.18 -4.02 20.65
CA LEU A 87 -0.85 -4.19 22.06
C LEU A 87 0.55 -4.77 22.25
N LEU A 88 0.97 -5.72 21.40
CA LEU A 88 2.35 -6.24 21.41
C LEU A 88 3.36 -5.14 21.09
N TYR A 89 3.10 -4.27 20.12
CA TYR A 89 3.96 -3.11 19.83
C TYR A 89 4.15 -2.23 21.06
N LEU A 90 3.07 -1.93 21.80
CA LEU A 90 3.15 -1.18 23.06
C LEU A 90 3.98 -1.90 24.14
N VAL A 91 3.82 -3.21 24.28
CA VAL A 91 4.62 -4.00 25.21
C VAL A 91 6.10 -3.98 24.79
N MET A 92 6.41 -4.22 23.51
CA MET A 92 7.77 -4.22 22.99
C MET A 92 8.45 -2.84 23.21
N TRP A 93 7.70 -1.76 23.01
CA TRP A 93 8.16 -0.40 23.26
C TRP A 93 8.50 -0.16 24.74
N GLN A 94 7.62 -0.58 25.67
CA GLN A 94 7.83 -0.39 27.10
C GLN A 94 9.02 -1.18 27.65
N VAL A 95 9.24 -2.41 27.15
CA VAL A 95 10.33 -3.28 27.63
C VAL A 95 11.62 -3.12 26.83
N HIS A 96 11.66 -2.20 25.87
CA HIS A 96 12.81 -2.01 24.95
C HIS A 96 13.25 -3.35 24.34
N ALA A 97 12.28 -4.07 23.77
CA ALA A 97 12.49 -5.43 23.29
C ALA A 97 13.51 -5.49 22.16
N PRO A 98 14.29 -6.56 22.06
CA PRO A 98 15.18 -6.77 20.92
C PRO A 98 14.39 -7.02 19.62
N LEU A 99 15.05 -6.87 18.47
CA LEU A 99 14.46 -6.97 17.13
C LEU A 99 13.56 -8.21 16.95
N PHE A 100 13.87 -9.35 17.58
CA PHE A 100 13.08 -10.57 17.47
C PHE A 100 11.62 -10.37 17.94
N GLY A 101 11.41 -9.66 19.05
CA GLY A 101 10.05 -9.35 19.53
C GLY A 101 9.28 -8.48 18.53
N TRP A 102 9.94 -7.50 17.97
CA TRP A 102 9.38 -6.64 16.92
C TRP A 102 9.09 -7.40 15.63
N ALA A 103 9.94 -8.36 15.24
CA ALA A 103 9.70 -9.21 14.09
C ALA A 103 8.40 -10.00 14.22
N VAL A 104 8.17 -10.63 15.38
CA VAL A 104 6.92 -11.38 15.66
C VAL A 104 5.70 -10.45 15.63
N ALA A 105 5.77 -9.30 16.32
CA ALA A 105 4.68 -8.35 16.37
C ALA A 105 4.36 -7.77 14.96
N SER A 106 5.38 -7.51 14.15
CA SER A 106 5.25 -7.01 12.78
C SER A 106 4.67 -8.04 11.82
N ILE A 107 5.08 -9.31 11.92
CA ILE A 107 4.48 -10.41 11.14
C ILE A 107 2.99 -10.54 11.48
N LEU A 108 2.61 -10.46 12.77
CA LEU A 108 1.21 -10.46 13.18
C LEU A 108 0.46 -9.23 12.67
N LEU A 109 1.11 -8.07 12.61
CA LEU A 109 0.53 -6.87 12.01
C LEU A 109 0.22 -7.12 10.53
N GLY A 110 1.16 -7.71 9.77
CA GLY A 110 0.98 -8.09 8.38
C GLY A 110 -0.17 -9.08 8.18
N LEU A 111 -0.22 -10.15 9.00
CA LEU A 111 -1.31 -11.12 9.01
C LEU A 111 -2.67 -10.44 9.24
N GLY A 112 -2.76 -9.50 10.19
CA GLY A 112 -4.00 -8.78 10.47
C GLY A 112 -4.53 -8.01 9.26
N PHE A 113 -3.64 -7.35 8.51
CA PHE A 113 -4.02 -6.63 7.28
C PHE A 113 -4.49 -7.55 6.16
N THR A 114 -3.88 -8.74 6.00
CA THR A 114 -4.29 -9.69 4.95
C THR A 114 -5.70 -10.24 5.14
N PHE A 115 -6.21 -10.31 6.35
CA PHE A 115 -7.60 -10.67 6.61
C PHE A 115 -8.62 -9.64 6.12
N PHE A 116 -8.21 -8.37 5.97
CA PHE A 116 -9.08 -7.33 5.39
C PHE A 116 -8.99 -7.29 3.87
N SER A 117 -7.83 -7.67 3.32
CA SER A 117 -7.57 -7.60 1.88
C SER A 117 -8.59 -8.43 1.09
N GLY A 118 -9.33 -7.76 0.19
CA GLY A 118 -10.37 -8.37 -0.63
C GLY A 118 -11.63 -8.84 0.11
N ALA A 119 -11.55 -9.20 1.39
CA ALA A 119 -12.69 -9.71 2.15
C ALA A 119 -13.76 -8.65 2.39
N THR A 120 -13.36 -7.41 2.64
CA THR A 120 -14.27 -6.30 2.95
C THR A 120 -15.04 -5.86 1.68
N GLU A 121 -14.37 -5.77 0.55
CA GLU A 121 -14.96 -5.45 -0.74
C GLU A 121 -15.88 -6.57 -1.23
N ALA A 122 -15.45 -7.82 -1.10
CA ALA A 122 -16.27 -8.98 -1.45
C ALA A 122 -17.54 -9.03 -0.59
N TRP A 123 -17.43 -8.80 0.73
CA TRP A 123 -18.59 -8.69 1.61
C TRP A 123 -19.59 -7.62 1.15
N LEU A 124 -19.08 -6.45 0.76
CA LEU A 124 -19.94 -5.37 0.27
C LEU A 124 -20.72 -5.80 -0.98
N VAL A 125 -20.03 -6.40 -1.95
CA VAL A 125 -20.64 -6.84 -3.23
C VAL A 125 -21.67 -7.93 -2.98
N ASP A 126 -21.34 -8.95 -2.17
CA ASP A 126 -22.24 -10.05 -1.82
C ASP A 126 -23.50 -9.51 -1.12
N ALA A 127 -23.34 -8.64 -0.12
CA ALA A 127 -24.44 -8.07 0.66
C ALA A 127 -25.32 -7.11 -0.17
N LEU A 128 -24.74 -6.30 -1.06
CA LEU A 128 -25.48 -5.43 -1.96
C LEU A 128 -26.29 -6.24 -2.99
N THR A 129 -25.70 -7.31 -3.51
CA THR A 129 -26.41 -8.23 -4.43
C THR A 129 -27.59 -8.89 -3.73
N ALA A 130 -27.40 -9.41 -2.53
CA ALA A 130 -28.46 -10.04 -1.73
C ALA A 130 -29.60 -9.07 -1.35
N THR A 131 -29.32 -7.76 -1.26
CA THR A 131 -30.30 -6.72 -0.94
C THR A 131 -30.91 -6.05 -2.17
N ASN A 132 -30.71 -6.61 -3.38
CA ASN A 132 -31.22 -6.10 -4.67
C ASN A 132 -30.82 -4.63 -4.92
N PHE A 133 -29.56 -4.32 -4.72
CA PHE A 133 -29.01 -2.99 -4.98
C PHE A 133 -29.01 -2.69 -6.47
N SER A 134 -29.68 -1.61 -6.87
CA SER A 134 -29.80 -1.16 -8.27
C SER A 134 -28.90 0.04 -8.62
N GLY A 135 -28.01 0.44 -7.71
CA GLY A 135 -27.09 1.56 -7.93
C GLY A 135 -25.75 1.11 -8.52
N SER A 136 -24.84 2.08 -8.72
CA SER A 136 -23.49 1.83 -9.22
C SER A 136 -22.54 1.46 -8.06
N LEU A 137 -21.86 0.33 -8.18
CA LEU A 137 -20.82 -0.10 -7.24
C LEU A 137 -19.64 0.88 -7.23
N GLU A 138 -19.31 1.46 -8.40
CA GLU A 138 -18.26 2.47 -8.54
C GLU A 138 -18.54 3.70 -7.67
N SER A 139 -19.82 4.11 -7.57
CA SER A 139 -20.22 5.22 -6.69
C SER A 139 -20.02 4.88 -5.21
N VAL A 140 -20.26 3.63 -4.80
CA VAL A 140 -20.05 3.19 -3.41
C VAL A 140 -18.55 3.14 -3.09
N PHE A 141 -17.75 2.53 -3.98
CA PHE A 141 -16.30 2.51 -3.84
C PHE A 141 -15.68 3.92 -3.87
N GLY A 142 -16.18 4.80 -4.74
CA GLY A 142 -15.73 6.20 -4.78
C GLY A 142 -15.97 6.95 -3.46
N ARG A 143 -17.13 6.73 -2.82
CA ARG A 143 -17.41 7.29 -1.48
C ARG A 143 -16.47 6.70 -0.43
N ALA A 144 -16.20 5.40 -0.48
CA ALA A 144 -15.27 4.75 0.44
C ALA A 144 -13.86 5.31 0.30
N GLN A 145 -13.39 5.53 -0.93
CA GLN A 145 -12.08 6.18 -1.18
C GLN A 145 -12.05 7.61 -0.61
N THR A 146 -13.13 8.37 -0.74
CA THR A 146 -13.22 9.72 -0.16
C THR A 146 -13.16 9.67 1.37
N VAL A 147 -13.95 8.77 1.99
CA VAL A 147 -13.95 8.57 3.45
C VAL A 147 -12.57 8.12 3.94
N GLY A 148 -11.97 7.12 3.27
CA GLY A 148 -10.64 6.63 3.60
C GLY A 148 -9.57 7.71 3.44
N GLY A 149 -9.58 8.46 2.34
CA GLY A 149 -8.65 9.57 2.12
C GLY A 149 -8.75 10.65 3.20
N ALA A 150 -9.96 11.07 3.55
CA ALA A 150 -10.19 12.04 4.63
C ALA A 150 -9.72 11.50 6.00
N ALA A 151 -10.02 10.24 6.29
CA ALA A 151 -9.57 9.58 7.52
C ALA A 151 -8.04 9.49 7.59
N MET A 152 -7.38 9.16 6.47
CA MET A 152 -5.92 9.09 6.38
C MET A 152 -5.28 10.44 6.65
N LEU A 153 -5.75 11.51 6.02
CA LEU A 153 -5.23 12.86 6.24
C LEU A 153 -5.44 13.30 7.68
N PHE A 154 -6.66 13.16 8.20
CA PHE A 154 -6.98 13.56 9.58
C PHE A 154 -6.17 12.77 10.61
N GLY A 155 -6.16 11.43 10.48
CA GLY A 155 -5.51 10.57 11.47
C GLY A 155 -3.99 10.73 11.48
N SER A 156 -3.35 10.93 10.33
CA SER A 156 -1.90 11.17 10.25
C SER A 156 -1.51 12.47 10.98
N VAL A 157 -2.26 13.56 10.76
CA VAL A 157 -2.03 14.83 11.46
C VAL A 157 -2.32 14.68 12.95
N ALA A 158 -3.50 14.14 13.29
CA ALA A 158 -3.90 13.98 14.69
C ALA A 158 -2.93 13.06 15.46
N GLY A 159 -2.47 11.96 14.85
CA GLY A 159 -1.50 11.05 15.45
C GLY A 159 -0.19 11.75 15.80
N GLY A 160 0.35 12.55 14.88
CA GLY A 160 1.56 13.32 15.12
C GLY A 160 1.39 14.35 16.27
N PHE A 161 0.31 15.13 16.28
CA PHE A 161 0.07 16.10 17.34
C PHE A 161 -0.25 15.46 18.70
N ILE A 162 -0.97 14.32 18.72
CA ILE A 162 -1.18 13.55 19.95
C ILE A 162 0.17 13.06 20.48
N ALA A 163 1.03 12.50 19.63
CA ALA A 163 2.37 12.07 20.03
C ALA A 163 3.18 13.23 20.61
N GLN A 164 3.17 14.40 19.96
CA GLN A 164 3.90 15.59 20.42
C GLN A 164 3.38 16.15 21.75
N ALA A 165 2.06 16.12 21.95
CA ALA A 165 1.44 16.60 23.19
C ALA A 165 1.58 15.62 24.37
N THR A 166 1.93 14.35 24.10
CA THR A 166 1.96 13.27 25.10
C THR A 166 3.25 12.45 24.98
N ASN A 167 3.21 11.36 24.23
CA ASN A 167 4.33 10.52 23.83
C ASN A 167 3.94 9.64 22.63
N LEU A 168 4.92 8.96 22.01
CA LEU A 168 4.70 8.13 20.83
C LEU A 168 3.82 6.89 21.07
N GLY A 169 3.64 6.45 22.31
CA GLY A 169 2.78 5.33 22.65
C GLY A 169 1.28 5.65 22.63
N VAL A 170 0.89 6.91 22.92
CA VAL A 170 -0.54 7.29 23.01
C VAL A 170 -1.29 7.14 21.67
N PRO A 171 -0.75 7.49 20.48
CA PRO A 171 -1.38 7.18 19.20
C PRO A 171 -1.63 5.68 19.00
N TYR A 172 -0.75 4.80 19.50
CA TYR A 172 -0.97 3.35 19.47
C TYR A 172 -2.09 2.90 20.41
N LEU A 173 -2.26 3.55 21.57
CA LEU A 173 -3.43 3.32 22.45
C LEU A 173 -4.72 3.77 21.76
N VAL A 174 -4.72 4.93 21.10
CA VAL A 174 -5.87 5.40 20.31
C VAL A 174 -6.19 4.41 19.19
N ARG A 175 -5.17 3.92 18.47
CA ARG A 175 -5.34 2.85 17.47
C ARG A 175 -5.95 1.59 18.07
N ALA A 176 -5.46 1.12 19.21
CA ALA A 176 -5.99 -0.06 19.88
C ALA A 176 -7.47 0.13 20.26
N ALA A 177 -7.83 1.29 20.81
CA ALA A 177 -9.22 1.63 21.12
C ALA A 177 -10.10 1.65 19.85
N MET A 178 -9.63 2.26 18.76
CA MET A 178 -10.34 2.28 17.48
C MET A 178 -10.52 0.87 16.89
N LEU A 179 -9.51 -0.01 16.98
CA LEU A 179 -9.63 -1.40 16.56
C LEU A 179 -10.61 -2.18 17.43
N GLY A 180 -10.66 -1.91 18.74
CA GLY A 180 -11.67 -2.44 19.64
C GLY A 180 -13.09 -2.01 19.24
N VAL A 181 -13.29 -0.72 18.95
CA VAL A 181 -14.57 -0.21 18.43
C VAL A 181 -14.91 -0.88 17.09
N THR A 182 -13.93 -1.00 16.19
CA THR A 182 -14.10 -1.67 14.88
C THR A 182 -14.57 -3.11 15.05
N LEU A 183 -13.96 -3.85 15.99
CA LEU A 183 -14.32 -5.23 16.30
C LEU A 183 -15.76 -5.32 16.82
N ILE A 184 -16.16 -4.43 17.72
CA ILE A 184 -17.53 -4.37 18.27
C ILE A 184 -18.53 -4.03 17.17
N VAL A 185 -18.26 -3.01 16.35
CA VAL A 185 -19.13 -2.60 15.25
C VAL A 185 -19.28 -3.73 14.22
N ALA A 186 -18.18 -4.37 13.83
CA ALA A 186 -18.24 -5.52 12.92
C ALA A 186 -19.00 -6.70 13.52
N TRP A 187 -18.80 -6.99 14.80
CA TRP A 187 -19.51 -8.06 15.49
C TRP A 187 -21.03 -7.86 15.48
N TRP A 188 -21.52 -6.65 15.71
CA TRP A 188 -22.95 -6.34 15.81
C TRP A 188 -23.62 -6.07 14.47
N PHE A 189 -22.91 -5.48 13.51
CA PHE A 189 -23.54 -4.95 12.30
C PHE A 189 -23.13 -5.66 11.01
N MET A 190 -21.93 -6.28 10.95
CA MET A 190 -21.49 -7.00 9.76
C MET A 190 -22.09 -8.41 9.75
N HIS A 191 -22.91 -8.73 8.75
CA HIS A 191 -23.51 -10.04 8.55
C HIS A 191 -23.19 -10.54 7.15
N ASP A 192 -22.93 -11.84 7.00
CA ASP A 192 -22.59 -12.47 5.71
C ASP A 192 -23.87 -12.69 4.87
N LEU A 193 -24.46 -11.58 4.38
CA LEU A 193 -25.62 -11.61 3.50
C LEU A 193 -25.16 -12.02 2.09
N GLY A 194 -25.83 -13.02 1.51
CA GLY A 194 -25.53 -13.51 0.15
C GLY A 194 -24.24 -14.31 0.01
N PHE A 195 -23.51 -14.53 1.10
CA PHE A 195 -22.28 -15.32 1.07
C PHE A 195 -22.59 -16.81 0.79
N THR A 196 -21.89 -17.37 -0.17
CA THR A 196 -21.89 -18.82 -0.45
C THR A 196 -20.46 -19.34 -0.26
N PRO A 197 -20.23 -20.26 0.68
CA PRO A 197 -18.89 -20.80 0.90
C PRO A 197 -18.35 -21.48 -0.35
N ALA A 198 -17.12 -21.14 -0.71
CA ALA A 198 -16.39 -21.89 -1.74
C ALA A 198 -16.08 -23.31 -1.22
N ARG A 199 -16.03 -24.31 -2.14
CA ARG A 199 -15.51 -25.64 -1.78
C ARG A 199 -14.09 -25.49 -1.26
N GLU A 200 -13.74 -26.25 -0.22
CA GLU A 200 -12.42 -26.18 0.42
C GLU A 200 -11.31 -26.27 -0.63
N ALA A 201 -10.65 -25.16 -0.87
CA ALA A 201 -9.44 -25.08 -1.66
C ALA A 201 -8.26 -25.22 -0.71
N SER A 202 -7.37 -26.18 -0.96
CA SER A 202 -6.12 -26.26 -0.20
C SER A 202 -5.31 -24.98 -0.42
N PRO A 203 -4.85 -24.28 0.64
CA PRO A 203 -4.00 -23.08 0.50
C PRO A 203 -2.77 -23.34 -0.37
N VAL A 204 -2.18 -24.54 -0.28
CA VAL A 204 -1.04 -24.96 -1.12
C VAL A 204 -1.42 -25.02 -2.60
N ALA A 205 -2.62 -25.54 -2.92
CA ALA A 205 -3.10 -25.57 -4.31
C ALA A 205 -3.35 -24.14 -4.83
N ALA A 206 -3.90 -23.26 -4.01
CA ALA A 206 -4.11 -21.84 -4.35
C ALA A 206 -2.77 -21.15 -4.63
N VAL A 207 -1.76 -21.29 -3.76
CA VAL A 207 -0.40 -20.75 -3.99
C VAL A 207 0.19 -21.31 -5.29
N ARG A 208 0.08 -22.62 -5.53
CA ARG A 208 0.59 -23.25 -6.77
C ARG A 208 -0.09 -22.67 -8.02
N THR A 209 -1.39 -22.41 -7.96
CA THR A 209 -2.15 -21.79 -9.05
C THR A 209 -1.67 -20.38 -9.32
N VAL A 210 -1.48 -19.56 -8.26
CA VAL A 210 -0.95 -18.20 -8.36
C VAL A 210 0.45 -18.21 -8.99
N VAL A 211 1.37 -19.03 -8.49
CA VAL A 211 2.74 -19.12 -9.03
C VAL A 211 2.73 -19.58 -10.50
N ARG A 212 1.94 -20.60 -10.85
CA ARG A 212 1.86 -21.08 -12.24
C ARG A 212 1.29 -20.02 -13.18
N GLY A 213 0.18 -19.38 -12.80
CA GLY A 213 -0.43 -18.31 -13.60
C GLY A 213 0.49 -17.09 -13.74
N ALA A 214 1.28 -16.77 -12.70
CA ALA A 214 2.29 -15.72 -12.75
C ALA A 214 3.43 -16.03 -13.72
N VAL A 215 3.89 -17.28 -13.75
CA VAL A 215 4.92 -17.71 -14.71
C VAL A 215 4.36 -17.68 -16.14
N ASP A 216 3.17 -18.23 -16.37
CA ASP A 216 2.59 -18.35 -17.70
C ASP A 216 2.14 -16.99 -18.27
N GLY A 217 1.43 -16.17 -17.50
CA GLY A 217 0.92 -14.85 -17.92
C GLY A 217 1.89 -13.69 -17.74
N GLY A 218 2.81 -13.80 -16.77
CA GLY A 218 3.77 -12.75 -16.41
C GLY A 218 5.15 -12.97 -17.02
N PHE A 219 5.91 -13.94 -16.51
CA PHE A 219 7.32 -14.12 -16.91
C PHE A 219 7.50 -14.59 -18.36
N ARG A 220 6.55 -15.35 -18.90
CA ARG A 220 6.57 -15.76 -20.32
C ARG A 220 6.14 -14.65 -21.27
N ASN A 221 5.55 -13.57 -20.77
CA ASN A 221 5.19 -12.39 -21.54
C ASN A 221 6.32 -11.34 -21.42
N PRO A 222 7.19 -11.14 -22.43
CA PRO A 222 8.40 -10.33 -22.29
C PRO A 222 8.15 -8.90 -21.78
N PRO A 223 7.22 -8.10 -22.35
CA PRO A 223 6.97 -6.73 -21.86
C PRO A 223 6.47 -6.68 -20.40
N VAL A 224 5.67 -7.67 -19.98
CA VAL A 224 5.20 -7.78 -18.59
C VAL A 224 6.36 -8.18 -17.67
N ARG A 225 7.15 -9.19 -18.08
CA ARG A 225 8.33 -9.64 -17.33
C ARG A 225 9.28 -8.51 -16.96
N TRP A 226 9.59 -7.63 -17.92
CA TRP A 226 10.52 -6.53 -17.68
C TRP A 226 9.99 -5.56 -16.62
N LEU A 227 8.71 -5.22 -16.65
CA LEU A 227 8.13 -4.37 -15.62
C LEU A 227 8.04 -5.08 -14.26
N MET A 228 7.75 -6.38 -14.24
CA MET A 228 7.78 -7.17 -13.00
C MET A 228 9.17 -7.21 -12.37
N LEU A 229 10.23 -7.34 -13.18
CA LEU A 229 11.62 -7.30 -12.70
C LEU A 229 12.05 -5.90 -12.22
N ALA A 230 11.38 -4.83 -12.67
CA ALA A 230 11.58 -3.48 -12.16
C ALA A 230 10.93 -3.25 -10.79
N SER A 231 9.86 -3.98 -10.46
CA SER A 231 9.05 -3.77 -9.25
C SER A 231 9.85 -3.79 -7.94
N PRO A 232 10.79 -4.73 -7.70
CA PRO A 232 11.57 -4.73 -6.47
C PRO A 232 12.32 -3.44 -6.20
N PHE A 233 12.85 -2.81 -7.25
CA PHE A 233 13.64 -1.59 -7.13
C PHE A 233 12.77 -0.35 -6.93
N THR A 234 11.59 -0.28 -7.54
CA THR A 234 10.69 0.86 -7.40
C THR A 234 9.89 0.82 -6.10
N PHE A 235 9.18 -0.28 -5.83
CA PHE A 235 8.35 -0.41 -4.63
C PHE A 235 9.19 -0.54 -3.36
N GLY A 236 10.31 -1.30 -3.42
CA GLY A 236 11.17 -1.48 -2.26
C GLY A 236 11.78 -0.17 -1.78
N VAL A 237 12.30 0.64 -2.70
CA VAL A 237 12.81 1.98 -2.41
C VAL A 237 11.68 2.91 -1.96
N GLY A 238 10.50 2.85 -2.60
CA GLY A 238 9.36 3.68 -2.27
C GLY A 238 8.88 3.50 -0.83
N ILE A 239 8.81 2.26 -0.33
CA ILE A 239 8.44 1.95 1.05
C ILE A 239 9.49 2.54 2.03
N TYR A 240 10.77 2.31 1.75
CA TYR A 240 11.83 2.88 2.58
C TYR A 240 11.77 4.41 2.61
N ALA A 241 11.73 5.06 1.45
CA ALA A 241 11.74 6.51 1.32
C ALA A 241 10.56 7.15 2.09
N PHE A 242 9.37 6.53 2.05
CA PHE A 242 8.22 6.99 2.82
C PHE A 242 8.50 6.95 4.34
N TYR A 243 8.95 5.83 4.87
CA TYR A 243 9.20 5.68 6.30
C TYR A 243 10.41 6.47 6.78
N ALA A 244 11.46 6.62 5.97
CA ALA A 244 12.63 7.43 6.27
C ALA A 244 12.34 8.94 6.30
N THR A 245 11.26 9.39 5.63
CA THR A 245 10.83 10.80 5.68
C THR A 245 10.59 11.28 7.11
N GLN A 246 10.05 10.42 7.98
CA GLN A 246 9.67 10.78 9.34
C GLN A 246 10.88 11.29 10.17
N PRO A 247 11.92 10.48 10.43
CA PRO A 247 13.08 10.95 11.16
C PRO A 247 13.91 11.98 10.39
N TYR A 248 14.04 11.83 9.06
CA TYR A 248 14.85 12.74 8.26
C TYR A 248 14.32 14.19 8.27
N LEU A 249 12.99 14.38 8.18
CA LEU A 249 12.41 15.72 8.25
C LEU A 249 12.55 16.33 9.63
N LEU A 250 12.49 15.55 10.71
CA LEU A 250 12.73 16.07 12.07
C LEU A 250 14.19 16.47 12.28
N GLU A 251 15.14 15.69 11.73
CA GLU A 251 16.57 16.05 11.70
C GLU A 251 16.78 17.38 10.97
N LEU A 252 16.19 17.56 9.77
CA LEU A 252 16.28 18.84 9.04
C LEU A 252 15.54 19.99 9.70
N TYR A 253 14.48 19.71 10.46
CA TYR A 253 13.73 20.71 11.20
C TYR A 253 14.49 21.17 12.46
N GLY A 254 15.38 20.33 12.97
CA GLY A 254 16.20 20.59 14.15
C GLY A 254 15.50 20.35 15.49
N ASP A 255 14.38 19.65 15.50
CA ASP A 255 13.66 19.21 16.69
C ASP A 255 13.12 17.79 16.50
N GLU A 256 13.79 16.82 17.11
CA GLU A 256 13.44 15.38 17.02
C GLU A 256 12.09 15.05 17.69
N THR A 257 11.57 15.95 18.53
CA THR A 257 10.29 15.78 19.25
C THR A 257 9.10 16.45 18.54
N ALA A 258 9.33 17.14 17.44
CA ALA A 258 8.29 17.81 16.67
C ALA A 258 7.43 16.82 15.85
N TYR A 259 6.86 15.81 16.53
CA TYR A 259 6.10 14.71 15.90
C TYR A 259 4.90 15.18 15.07
N GLY A 260 4.32 16.35 15.41
CA GLY A 260 3.28 17.00 14.60
C GLY A 260 3.75 17.34 13.19
N ILE A 261 5.03 17.69 13.02
CA ILE A 261 5.65 17.94 11.70
C ILE A 261 5.71 16.64 10.89
N ALA A 262 6.08 15.52 11.52
CA ALA A 262 6.08 14.22 10.83
C ALA A 262 4.67 13.79 10.38
N GLY A 263 3.65 14.02 11.23
CA GLY A 263 2.25 13.78 10.89
C GLY A 263 1.75 14.66 9.74
N LEU A 264 2.10 15.95 9.74
CA LEU A 264 1.79 16.88 8.64
C LEU A 264 2.49 16.50 7.35
N ALA A 265 3.76 16.07 7.41
CA ALA A 265 4.52 15.60 6.25
C ALA A 265 3.87 14.34 5.65
N ALA A 266 3.47 13.38 6.48
CA ALA A 266 2.75 12.19 6.02
C ALA A 266 1.41 12.55 5.35
N ALA A 267 0.66 13.50 5.91
CA ALA A 267 -0.57 13.99 5.30
C ALA A 267 -0.32 14.73 3.98
N LEU A 268 0.75 15.53 3.88
CA LEU A 268 1.15 16.19 2.64
C LEU A 268 1.50 15.17 1.55
N ILE A 269 2.26 14.13 1.87
CA ILE A 269 2.61 13.03 0.94
C ILE A 269 1.34 12.32 0.48
N ALA A 270 0.43 11.97 1.40
CA ALA A 270 -0.86 11.36 1.05
C ALA A 270 -1.71 12.28 0.16
N GLY A 271 -1.75 13.58 0.45
CA GLY A 271 -2.41 14.58 -0.39
C GLY A 271 -1.80 14.68 -1.79
N ALA A 272 -0.47 14.68 -1.90
CA ALA A 272 0.25 14.68 -3.16
C ALA A 272 -0.05 13.40 -3.98
N GLN A 273 -0.16 12.23 -3.33
CA GLN A 273 -0.56 10.98 -3.99
C GLN A 273 -1.99 11.04 -4.52
N ILE A 274 -2.93 11.60 -3.77
CA ILE A 274 -4.32 11.80 -4.23
C ILE A 274 -4.34 12.71 -5.47
N ILE A 275 -3.62 13.85 -5.41
CA ILE A 275 -3.52 14.79 -6.53
C ILE A 275 -2.88 14.11 -7.75
N GLY A 276 -1.77 13.37 -7.54
CA GLY A 276 -1.10 12.61 -8.59
C GLY A 276 -2.05 11.65 -9.31
N GLY A 277 -2.84 10.89 -8.55
CA GLY A 277 -3.86 9.99 -9.08
C GLY A 277 -4.94 10.72 -9.90
N LEU A 278 -5.43 11.87 -9.42
CA LEU A 278 -6.43 12.68 -10.14
C LEU A 278 -5.88 13.29 -11.44
N LEU A 279 -4.60 13.61 -11.48
CA LEU A 279 -3.96 14.23 -12.65
C LEU A 279 -3.59 13.23 -13.74
N VAL A 280 -3.60 11.93 -13.48
CA VAL A 280 -3.19 10.88 -14.46
C VAL A 280 -3.89 11.03 -15.80
N SER A 281 -5.20 11.26 -15.81
CA SER A 281 -6.00 11.38 -17.04
C SER A 281 -5.58 12.57 -17.92
N ARG A 282 -5.06 13.64 -17.31
CA ARG A 282 -4.57 14.84 -18.04
C ARG A 282 -3.11 14.66 -18.46
N VAL A 283 -2.25 14.27 -17.53
CA VAL A 283 -0.80 14.18 -17.76
C VAL A 283 -0.45 13.06 -18.74
N ARG A 284 -1.18 11.91 -18.72
CA ARG A 284 -0.94 10.82 -19.67
C ARG A 284 -1.04 11.27 -21.13
N ARG A 285 -1.88 12.28 -21.43
CA ARG A 285 -2.06 12.82 -22.80
C ARG A 285 -0.82 13.55 -23.35
N LEU A 286 0.13 13.90 -22.47
CA LEU A 286 1.42 14.48 -22.87
C LEU A 286 2.37 13.45 -23.48
N PHE A 287 2.05 12.17 -23.36
CA PHE A 287 2.88 11.05 -23.81
C PHE A 287 2.18 10.28 -24.93
N ARG A 288 2.96 9.86 -25.90
CA ARG A 288 2.48 8.98 -26.99
C ARG A 288 2.49 7.51 -26.59
N ARG A 289 3.29 7.12 -25.59
CA ARG A 289 3.46 5.74 -25.12
C ARG A 289 3.51 5.69 -23.60
N ARG A 290 2.93 4.66 -23.00
CA ARG A 290 2.97 4.41 -21.53
C ARG A 290 4.41 4.23 -21.04
N THR A 291 5.23 3.50 -21.79
CA THR A 291 6.65 3.31 -21.45
C THR A 291 7.46 4.61 -21.46
N GLN A 292 7.11 5.62 -22.30
CA GLN A 292 7.74 6.93 -22.22
C GLN A 292 7.47 7.62 -20.89
N ALA A 293 6.22 7.57 -20.41
CA ALA A 293 5.84 8.13 -19.12
C ALA A 293 6.57 7.42 -17.97
N LEU A 294 6.66 6.07 -18.01
CA LEU A 294 7.36 5.29 -16.99
C LEU A 294 8.87 5.55 -16.99
N ILE A 295 9.51 5.69 -18.15
CA ILE A 295 10.95 6.00 -18.25
C ILE A 295 11.22 7.40 -17.70
N LEU A 296 10.46 8.41 -18.14
CA LEU A 296 10.63 9.79 -17.65
C LEU A 296 10.35 9.88 -16.15
N GLY A 297 9.26 9.26 -15.67
CA GLY A 297 8.92 9.21 -14.26
C GLY A 297 10.02 8.54 -13.45
N GLY A 298 10.57 7.41 -13.92
CA GLY A 298 11.70 6.74 -13.29
C GLY A 298 12.93 7.65 -13.16
N PHE A 299 13.31 8.39 -14.20
CA PHE A 299 14.40 9.38 -14.13
C PHE A 299 14.09 10.51 -13.15
N LEU A 300 12.87 11.03 -13.16
CA LEU A 300 12.46 12.08 -12.23
C LEU A 300 12.47 11.59 -10.78
N ASN A 301 11.97 10.39 -10.52
CA ASN A 301 12.02 9.77 -9.17
C ASN A 301 13.45 9.61 -8.67
N VAL A 302 14.36 9.11 -9.53
CA VAL A 302 15.81 9.03 -9.20
C VAL A 302 16.38 10.40 -8.90
N ALA A 303 16.13 11.38 -9.75
CA ALA A 303 16.64 12.75 -9.56
C ALA A 303 16.11 13.38 -8.27
N LEU A 304 14.82 13.17 -7.96
CA LEU A 304 14.21 13.67 -6.73
C LEU A 304 14.79 13.00 -5.48
N LEU A 305 14.96 11.68 -5.47
CA LEU A 305 15.57 10.98 -4.33
C LEU A 305 17.01 11.46 -4.08
N VAL A 306 17.80 11.61 -5.15
CA VAL A 306 19.15 12.16 -5.03
C VAL A 306 19.12 13.61 -4.54
N ALA A 307 18.23 14.44 -5.09
CA ALA A 307 18.10 15.84 -4.67
C ALA A 307 17.66 15.94 -3.18
N ILE A 308 16.72 15.08 -2.72
CA ILE A 308 16.31 15.01 -1.30
C ILE A 308 17.54 14.74 -0.40
N GLY A 309 18.42 13.83 -0.81
CA GLY A 309 19.63 13.51 -0.05
C GLY A 309 20.72 14.61 -0.10
N LEU A 310 20.65 15.55 -1.03
CA LEU A 310 21.67 16.61 -1.18
C LEU A 310 21.26 17.95 -0.57
N VAL A 311 20.00 18.12 -0.14
CA VAL A 311 19.52 19.38 0.42
C VAL A 311 19.58 19.38 1.95
N ASN A 312 19.92 20.54 2.52
CA ASN A 312 19.99 20.77 3.96
C ASN A 312 18.88 21.70 4.46
N SER A 313 17.81 21.86 3.69
CA SER A 313 16.68 22.71 4.03
C SER A 313 15.42 21.89 4.19
N PHE A 314 14.80 21.99 5.37
CA PHE A 314 13.52 21.34 5.67
C PHE A 314 12.45 21.63 4.62
N ILE A 315 12.25 22.92 4.26
CA ILE A 315 11.20 23.30 3.29
C ILE A 315 11.49 22.73 1.91
N VAL A 316 12.74 22.77 1.44
CA VAL A 316 13.12 22.24 0.14
C VAL A 316 12.94 20.71 0.12
N ALA A 317 13.39 20.01 1.17
CA ALA A 317 13.20 18.56 1.29
C ALA A 317 11.71 18.19 1.30
N LEU A 318 10.88 18.93 2.02
CA LEU A 318 9.42 18.71 2.08
C LEU A 318 8.76 18.86 0.70
N VAL A 319 9.14 19.89 -0.07
CA VAL A 319 8.65 20.12 -1.44
C VAL A 319 9.11 18.99 -2.38
N LEU A 320 10.38 18.60 -2.30
CA LEU A 320 10.90 17.50 -3.13
C LEU A 320 10.22 16.16 -2.81
N LEU A 321 9.95 15.88 -1.53
CA LEU A 321 9.20 14.69 -1.10
C LEU A 321 7.76 14.70 -1.60
N ALA A 322 7.08 15.87 -1.59
CA ALA A 322 5.74 16.00 -2.15
C ALA A 322 5.74 15.78 -3.68
N LEU A 323 6.74 16.30 -4.40
CA LEU A 323 6.91 16.07 -5.84
C LEU A 323 7.21 14.61 -6.14
N TRP A 324 8.08 13.97 -5.36
CA TRP A 324 8.37 12.54 -5.46
C TRP A 324 7.10 11.70 -5.28
N ALA A 325 6.31 11.97 -4.24
CA ALA A 325 5.07 11.26 -3.96
C ALA A 325 4.03 11.43 -5.09
N LEU A 326 3.93 12.63 -5.67
CA LEU A 326 3.05 12.94 -6.79
C LEU A 326 3.43 12.14 -8.04
N ILE A 327 4.73 12.08 -8.37
CA ILE A 327 5.22 11.33 -9.54
C ILE A 327 5.03 9.84 -9.33
N PHE A 328 5.35 9.33 -8.14
CA PHE A 328 5.16 7.92 -7.78
C PHE A 328 3.69 7.49 -7.94
N ALA A 329 2.76 8.31 -7.46
CA ALA A 329 1.33 8.06 -7.59
C ALA A 329 0.82 8.13 -9.04
N PHE A 330 1.45 8.94 -9.88
CA PHE A 330 1.14 9.04 -11.30
C PHE A 330 1.59 7.80 -12.09
N GLU A 331 2.74 7.22 -11.75
CA GLU A 331 3.30 6.06 -12.46
C GLU A 331 2.45 4.78 -12.28
N ALA A 332 1.90 4.57 -11.09
CA ALA A 332 1.21 3.34 -10.73
C ALA A 332 0.02 2.99 -11.66
N PRO A 333 -0.93 3.90 -11.96
CA PRO A 333 -2.03 3.62 -12.88
C PRO A 333 -1.57 3.41 -14.34
N ILE A 334 -0.53 4.11 -14.80
CA ILE A 334 0.03 3.94 -16.15
C ILE A 334 0.65 2.57 -16.30
N ARG A 335 1.44 2.15 -15.31
CA ARG A 335 2.04 0.83 -15.24
C ARG A 335 0.98 -0.27 -15.20
N GLN A 336 -0.03 -0.10 -14.36
CA GLN A 336 -1.14 -1.03 -14.23
C GLN A 336 -1.94 -1.15 -15.55
N ALA A 337 -2.21 -0.03 -16.24
CA ALA A 337 -2.88 -0.04 -17.54
C ALA A 337 -2.04 -0.75 -18.62
N PHE A 338 -0.70 -0.57 -18.62
CA PHE A 338 0.20 -1.27 -19.54
C PHE A 338 0.13 -2.79 -19.32
N ILE A 339 0.28 -3.25 -18.08
CA ILE A 339 0.27 -4.67 -17.72
C ILE A 339 -1.09 -5.30 -18.02
N ASN A 340 -2.20 -4.66 -17.59
CA ASN A 340 -3.55 -5.17 -17.78
C ASN A 340 -3.96 -5.33 -19.25
N GLY A 341 -3.42 -4.50 -20.14
CA GLY A 341 -3.67 -4.59 -21.58
C GLY A 341 -2.94 -5.77 -22.27
N LEU A 342 -2.07 -6.49 -21.56
CA LEU A 342 -1.26 -7.59 -22.10
C LEU A 342 -1.63 -8.96 -21.51
N ILE A 343 -2.49 -8.99 -20.50
CA ILE A 343 -2.81 -10.20 -19.76
C ILE A 343 -4.28 -10.55 -20.00
N PRO A 344 -4.59 -11.82 -20.36
CA PRO A 344 -5.97 -12.31 -20.42
C PRO A 344 -6.71 -12.10 -19.10
N SER A 345 -8.02 -11.85 -19.17
CA SER A 345 -8.85 -11.54 -17.98
C SER A 345 -8.77 -12.62 -16.91
N GLU A 346 -8.68 -13.88 -17.31
CA GLU A 346 -8.61 -15.07 -16.43
C GLU A 346 -7.33 -15.12 -15.60
N GLN A 347 -6.23 -14.54 -16.10
CA GLN A 347 -4.91 -14.55 -15.44
C GLN A 347 -4.55 -13.22 -14.78
N ARG A 348 -5.36 -12.16 -15.00
CA ARG A 348 -5.04 -10.79 -14.58
C ARG A 348 -4.82 -10.66 -13.08
N ALA A 349 -5.75 -11.19 -12.27
CA ALA A 349 -5.62 -11.14 -10.82
C ALA A 349 -4.34 -11.84 -10.32
N THR A 350 -4.04 -13.00 -10.88
CA THR A 350 -2.86 -13.80 -10.52
C THR A 350 -1.55 -13.10 -10.86
N VAL A 351 -1.44 -12.52 -12.05
CA VAL A 351 -0.22 -11.82 -12.48
C VAL A 351 0.00 -10.53 -11.68
N LEU A 352 -1.08 -9.77 -11.43
CA LEU A 352 -0.99 -8.56 -10.60
C LEU A 352 -0.63 -8.85 -9.15
N SER A 353 -1.18 -9.92 -8.56
CA SER A 353 -0.78 -10.37 -7.22
C SER A 353 0.69 -10.74 -7.16
N PHE A 354 1.19 -11.46 -8.15
CA PHE A 354 2.59 -11.85 -8.20
C PHE A 354 3.53 -10.65 -8.41
N ASP A 355 3.12 -9.67 -9.22
CA ASP A 355 3.84 -8.42 -9.39
C ASP A 355 3.95 -7.64 -8.06
N ALA A 356 2.85 -7.58 -7.31
CA ALA A 356 2.83 -6.99 -5.97
C ALA A 356 3.75 -7.75 -5.00
N LEU A 357 3.78 -9.09 -5.07
CA LEU A 357 4.69 -9.93 -4.28
C LEU A 357 6.17 -9.64 -4.60
N LEU A 358 6.52 -9.47 -5.88
CA LEU A 358 7.88 -9.09 -6.28
C LEU A 358 8.28 -7.72 -5.75
N GLY A 359 7.37 -6.74 -5.84
CA GLY A 359 7.58 -5.42 -5.26
C GLY A 359 7.81 -5.48 -3.74
N SER A 360 6.98 -6.26 -3.04
CA SER A 360 7.08 -6.50 -1.61
C SER A 360 8.39 -7.19 -1.22
N ALA A 361 8.84 -8.18 -2.00
CA ALA A 361 10.14 -8.85 -1.80
C ALA A 361 11.29 -7.83 -1.92
N GLY A 362 11.20 -6.90 -2.87
CA GLY A 362 12.13 -5.76 -2.95
C GLY A 362 12.13 -4.93 -1.68
N GLY A 363 10.95 -4.65 -1.10
CA GLY A 363 10.80 -3.93 0.16
C GLY A 363 11.42 -4.66 1.36
N VAL A 364 11.29 -5.99 1.42
CA VAL A 364 11.90 -6.81 2.49
C VAL A 364 13.43 -6.65 2.51
N VAL A 365 14.05 -6.53 1.35
CA VAL A 365 15.53 -6.37 1.23
C VAL A 365 15.94 -4.90 1.33
N ALA A 366 15.26 -4.01 0.61
CA ALA A 366 15.64 -2.61 0.51
C ALA A 366 15.52 -1.88 1.86
N GLN A 367 14.47 -2.15 2.64
CA GLN A 367 14.26 -1.44 3.90
C GLN A 367 15.43 -1.60 4.89
N PRO A 368 15.86 -2.80 5.31
CA PRO A 368 16.99 -2.93 6.23
C PRO A 368 18.31 -2.51 5.59
N ALA A 369 18.52 -2.74 4.29
CA ALA A 369 19.75 -2.35 3.61
C ALA A 369 19.92 -0.82 3.56
N LEU A 370 18.86 -0.09 3.22
CA LEU A 370 18.86 1.37 3.21
C LEU A 370 18.84 1.95 4.64
N GLY A 371 18.18 1.27 5.59
CA GLY A 371 18.29 1.56 7.02
C GLY A 371 19.74 1.46 7.51
N ARG A 372 20.50 0.45 7.07
CA ARG A 372 21.92 0.34 7.37
C ARG A 372 22.74 1.48 6.77
N SER A 373 22.37 1.93 5.56
CA SER A 373 22.98 3.11 4.97
C SER A 373 22.72 4.36 5.82
N ALA A 374 21.50 4.49 6.38
CA ALA A 374 21.17 5.60 7.27
C ALA A 374 21.96 5.53 8.60
N ASP A 375 22.14 4.35 9.19
CA ASP A 375 22.96 4.19 10.41
C ASP A 375 24.42 4.57 10.21
N VAL A 376 25.01 4.26 9.04
CA VAL A 376 26.44 4.44 8.80
C VAL A 376 26.78 5.82 8.22
N PHE A 377 25.92 6.33 7.33
CA PHE A 377 26.20 7.52 6.53
C PHE A 377 25.14 8.63 6.69
N GLY A 378 24.11 8.42 7.52
CA GLY A 378 22.99 9.34 7.72
C GLY A 378 21.89 9.22 6.66
N TYR A 379 20.74 9.83 6.94
CA TYR A 379 19.59 9.85 6.02
C TYR A 379 19.90 10.50 4.66
N PRO A 380 20.66 11.61 4.58
CA PRO A 380 21.04 12.20 3.29
C PRO A 380 21.67 11.18 2.34
N ALA A 381 22.67 10.45 2.81
CA ALA A 381 23.34 9.42 2.01
C ALA A 381 22.41 8.26 1.65
N SER A 382 21.51 7.86 2.56
CA SER A 382 20.56 6.77 2.30
C SER A 382 19.55 7.13 1.20
N TYR A 383 19.14 8.40 1.08
CA TYR A 383 18.31 8.87 -0.02
C TYR A 383 19.06 8.87 -1.36
N VAL A 384 20.35 9.25 -1.38
CA VAL A 384 21.20 9.15 -2.58
C VAL A 384 21.33 7.69 -3.01
N VAL A 385 21.61 6.78 -2.07
CA VAL A 385 21.69 5.33 -2.33
C VAL A 385 20.35 4.80 -2.83
N SER A 386 19.24 5.27 -2.27
CA SER A 386 17.87 4.94 -2.73
C SER A 386 17.68 5.31 -4.20
N GLY A 387 18.11 6.50 -4.60
CA GLY A 387 18.10 6.94 -6.00
C GLY A 387 18.93 6.02 -6.91
N ILE A 388 20.12 5.61 -6.47
CA ILE A 388 20.98 4.69 -7.24
C ILE A 388 20.31 3.31 -7.38
N VAL A 389 19.74 2.78 -6.31
CA VAL A 389 19.01 1.49 -6.36
C VAL A 389 17.79 1.58 -7.27
N GLN A 390 17.03 2.67 -7.19
CA GLN A 390 15.86 2.87 -8.06
C GLN A 390 16.27 3.03 -9.53
N ALA A 391 17.42 3.58 -9.83
CA ALA A 391 17.92 3.70 -11.20
C ALA A 391 18.06 2.33 -11.90
N LEU A 392 18.25 1.24 -11.13
CA LEU A 392 18.29 -0.13 -11.67
C LEU A 392 16.95 -0.56 -12.29
N ALA A 393 15.84 0.10 -11.97
CA ALA A 393 14.54 -0.15 -12.61
C ALA A 393 14.46 0.41 -14.05
N ILE A 394 15.21 1.47 -14.37
CA ILE A 394 15.13 2.17 -15.66
C ILE A 394 15.48 1.28 -16.86
N PRO A 395 16.56 0.48 -16.84
CA PRO A 395 16.86 -0.45 -17.94
C PRO A 395 15.71 -1.40 -18.28
N PHE A 396 14.97 -1.89 -17.27
CA PHE A 396 13.83 -2.76 -17.49
C PHE A 396 12.68 -2.03 -18.21
N ALA A 397 12.43 -0.76 -17.90
CA ALA A 397 11.44 0.04 -18.61
C ALA A 397 11.84 0.26 -20.09
N PHE A 398 13.13 0.44 -20.38
CA PHE A 398 13.64 0.48 -21.75
C PHE A 398 13.49 -0.86 -22.48
N LEU A 399 13.74 -1.99 -21.79
CA LEU A 399 13.54 -3.32 -22.36
C LEU A 399 12.06 -3.57 -22.65
N ALA A 400 11.15 -3.21 -21.73
CA ALA A 400 9.71 -3.27 -21.97
C ALA A 400 9.28 -2.45 -23.18
N ARG A 401 9.87 -1.26 -23.39
CA ARG A 401 9.60 -0.42 -24.56
C ARG A 401 10.06 -1.06 -25.88
N ARG A 402 11.19 -1.78 -25.88
CA ARG A 402 11.72 -2.47 -27.08
C ARG A 402 10.81 -3.59 -27.60
N GLU A 403 9.98 -4.15 -26.72
CA GLU A 403 9.02 -5.21 -27.08
C GLU A 403 7.84 -4.68 -27.93
N ASN A 404 7.68 -3.36 -28.08
CA ASN A 404 6.59 -2.73 -28.85
C ASN A 404 5.21 -3.31 -28.55
N ALA A 405 4.91 -3.46 -27.28
CA ALA A 405 3.67 -4.08 -26.79
C ALA A 405 2.42 -3.35 -27.31
N PRO A 406 1.33 -4.07 -27.66
CA PRO A 406 0.10 -3.45 -28.17
C PRO A 406 -0.58 -2.52 -27.15
N SER A 407 -0.34 -2.69 -25.86
CA SER A 407 -0.84 -1.79 -24.81
C SER A 407 0.05 -0.56 -24.57
N ASP A 408 1.18 -0.39 -25.26
CA ASP A 408 2.09 0.72 -25.02
C ASP A 408 1.58 2.07 -25.59
N PRO A 409 0.98 2.16 -26.79
CA PRO A 409 0.41 3.41 -27.29
C PRO A 409 -0.68 3.95 -26.35
N ILE A 410 -0.73 5.28 -26.21
CA ILE A 410 -1.80 5.99 -25.49
C ILE A 410 -2.70 6.59 -26.56
N ASP A 411 -3.88 5.99 -26.77
CA ASP A 411 -4.84 6.49 -27.74
C ASP A 411 -5.53 7.75 -27.23
N ASP A 412 -5.62 8.76 -28.08
CA ASP A 412 -6.28 10.06 -27.82
C ASP A 412 -7.82 9.99 -27.86
N GLY A 413 -8.41 8.83 -27.52
CA GLY A 413 -9.85 8.70 -27.34
C GLY A 413 -10.65 8.30 -28.58
N THR A 414 -10.02 7.77 -29.62
CA THR A 414 -10.69 6.99 -30.66
C THR A 414 -10.54 5.50 -30.32
N GLU A 415 -11.50 4.93 -29.61
CA GLU A 415 -11.65 3.46 -29.58
C GLU A 415 -11.73 2.95 -31.03
N PRO A 416 -10.88 2.01 -31.44
CA PRO A 416 -11.19 1.25 -32.64
C PRO A 416 -12.50 0.50 -32.36
N ALA A 417 -13.49 0.69 -33.21
CA ALA A 417 -14.75 -0.04 -33.17
C ALA A 417 -14.43 -1.54 -33.01
N GLN A 418 -15.02 -2.18 -32.00
CA GLN A 418 -14.97 -3.62 -31.85
C GLN A 418 -15.31 -4.26 -33.20
N PRO A 419 -14.53 -5.20 -33.71
CA PRO A 419 -14.93 -5.94 -34.91
C PRO A 419 -16.29 -6.59 -34.65
N PRO A 420 -17.22 -6.56 -35.59
CA PRO A 420 -18.53 -7.15 -35.42
C PRO A 420 -18.37 -8.61 -34.98
N SER A 421 -19.03 -8.97 -33.89
CA SER A 421 -19.14 -10.35 -33.44
C SER A 421 -19.57 -11.20 -34.64
N ALA A 422 -18.76 -12.13 -35.07
CA ALA A 422 -19.15 -13.11 -36.04
C ALA A 422 -20.33 -13.90 -35.47
N ALA A 423 -21.54 -13.48 -35.83
CA ALA A 423 -22.72 -14.29 -35.67
C ALA A 423 -22.61 -15.42 -36.69
N GLY A 424 -22.58 -16.63 -36.20
CA GLY A 424 -22.56 -17.87 -36.96
C GLY A 424 -22.64 -19.04 -36.00
#